data_71bd2d3be1606cae7098346e414eec08
#
_entry.id   71bd2d3be1606cae7098346e414eec08
#
_cell.length_a   1.000
_cell.length_b   1.000
_cell.length_c   1.000
_cell.angle_alpha   90.00
_cell.angle_beta   90.00
_cell.angle_gamma   90.00
#
_symmetry.space_group_name_H-M   'P 1'
#
loop_
_entity.id
_entity.type
_entity.pdbx_description
1 polymer ?
#
loop_
_entity_poly.entity_id
_entity_poly.type
_entity_poly.pdbx_seq_one_letter_code
_entity_poly.pdbx_strand_id
1 'polypeptide(L)'
;LEDYELSKWDEVLNINLRAPFLLTKTLKSIVENSTMPRIIFTSSGVANTGRAFWGAYSVSKFGLKGLAEIFTNELETTSSIKVFNFDPGATQTKMRASARPAEDPSSLKTPHELVNCYLWFFSRESCDSKVNYFEYDDLAKKVTST
;
A
#
# COMPACT_ATOMS: atom_id res chain seq x y z
N LEU A 1 22.81 1.49 7.74
CA LEU A 1 22.67 0.34 6.82
C LEU A 1 23.82 -0.64 6.90
N GLU A 2 25.01 -0.18 7.27
CA GLU A 2 26.22 -1.02 7.33
C GLU A 2 26.05 -2.23 8.25
N ASP A 3 25.40 -2.04 9.39
CA ASP A 3 25.14 -3.09 10.40
C ASP A 3 23.78 -3.79 10.22
N TYR A 4 23.14 -3.62 9.07
CA TYR A 4 21.82 -4.24 8.86
C TYR A 4 21.97 -5.75 8.63
N GLU A 5 21.30 -6.55 9.45
CA GLU A 5 21.36 -8.01 9.36
C GLU A 5 20.75 -8.48 8.02
N LEU A 6 21.56 -9.20 7.20
CA LEU A 6 21.16 -9.62 5.86
C LEU A 6 19.90 -10.49 5.85
N SER A 7 19.76 -11.38 6.83
CA SER A 7 18.56 -12.22 6.97
C SER A 7 17.29 -11.40 7.18
N LYS A 8 17.37 -10.32 7.94
CA LYS A 8 16.26 -9.39 8.17
C LYS A 8 15.96 -8.53 6.94
N TRP A 9 17.00 -8.15 6.23
CA TRP A 9 16.86 -7.47 4.94
C TRP A 9 16.06 -8.33 3.94
N ASP A 10 16.47 -9.58 3.77
CA ASP A 10 15.83 -10.52 2.85
C ASP A 10 14.39 -10.84 3.29
N GLU A 11 14.14 -11.03 4.58
CA GLU A 11 12.81 -11.25 5.14
C GLU A 11 11.85 -10.11 4.77
N VAL A 12 12.28 -8.87 5.01
CA VAL A 12 11.45 -7.68 4.73
C VAL A 12 11.17 -7.53 3.22
N LEU A 13 12.16 -7.71 2.37
CA LEU A 13 11.96 -7.65 0.92
C LEU A 13 11.08 -8.79 0.41
N ASN A 14 11.24 -9.98 0.94
CA ASN A 14 10.40 -11.13 0.59
C ASN A 14 8.94 -10.89 0.95
N ILE A 15 8.66 -10.37 2.15
CA ILE A 15 7.28 -10.12 2.61
C ILE A 15 6.67 -8.91 1.90
N ASN A 16 7.38 -7.79 1.83
CA ASN A 16 6.78 -6.52 1.42
C ASN A 16 6.83 -6.26 -0.08
N LEU A 17 7.68 -6.95 -0.84
CA LEU A 17 7.87 -6.71 -2.26
C LEU A 17 7.69 -7.99 -3.09
N ARG A 18 8.43 -9.06 -2.79
CA ARG A 18 8.36 -10.29 -3.57
C ARG A 18 7.00 -10.98 -3.44
N ALA A 19 6.44 -11.08 -2.24
CA ALA A 19 5.15 -11.73 -2.03
C ALA A 19 4.00 -10.97 -2.74
N PRO A 20 3.87 -9.63 -2.62
CA PRO A 20 2.89 -8.87 -3.42
C PRO A 20 3.01 -9.10 -4.93
N PHE A 21 4.23 -9.11 -5.47
CA PHE A 21 4.45 -9.44 -6.88
C PHE A 21 3.95 -10.84 -7.24
N LEU A 22 4.34 -11.85 -6.47
CA LEU A 22 3.94 -13.24 -6.72
C LEU A 22 2.42 -13.44 -6.61
N LEU A 23 1.79 -12.85 -5.58
CA LEU A 23 0.33 -12.92 -5.40
C LEU A 23 -0.39 -12.26 -6.57
N THR A 24 0.02 -11.07 -6.96
CA THR A 24 -0.57 -10.35 -8.10
C THR A 24 -0.44 -11.17 -9.38
N LYS A 25 0.76 -11.66 -9.69
CA LYS A 25 1.02 -12.50 -10.86
C LYS A 25 0.13 -13.76 -10.87
N THR A 26 0.01 -14.43 -9.72
CA THR A 26 -0.71 -15.71 -9.62
C THR A 26 -2.23 -15.52 -9.65
N LEU A 27 -2.73 -14.46 -9.01
CA LEU A 27 -4.16 -14.22 -8.85
C LEU A 27 -4.76 -13.32 -9.94
N LYS A 28 -3.94 -12.74 -10.83
CA LYS A 28 -4.39 -11.79 -11.85
C LYS A 28 -5.63 -12.27 -12.61
N SER A 29 -5.60 -13.49 -13.14
CA SER A 29 -6.72 -14.04 -13.93
C SER A 29 -7.99 -14.23 -13.10
N ILE A 30 -7.86 -14.54 -11.82
CA ILE A 30 -9.00 -14.67 -10.90
C ILE A 30 -9.59 -13.29 -10.60
N VAL A 31 -8.73 -12.30 -10.31
CA VAL A 31 -9.14 -10.92 -10.07
C VAL A 31 -9.84 -10.33 -11.30
N GLU A 32 -9.32 -10.59 -12.48
CA GLU A 32 -9.85 -10.08 -13.76
C GLU A 32 -11.27 -10.54 -14.05
N ASN A 33 -11.66 -11.74 -13.57
CA ASN A 33 -13.01 -12.27 -13.70
C ASN A 33 -14.02 -11.70 -12.68
N SER A 34 -13.57 -10.80 -11.78
CA SER A 34 -14.46 -10.13 -10.84
C SER A 34 -15.31 -9.07 -11.54
N THR A 35 -16.49 -8.77 -10.99
CA THR A 35 -17.34 -7.67 -11.45
C THR A 35 -16.71 -6.29 -11.20
N MET A 36 -15.81 -6.21 -10.23
CA MET A 36 -15.05 -5.00 -9.89
C MET A 36 -13.59 -5.38 -9.60
N PRO A 37 -12.78 -5.66 -10.63
CA PRO A 37 -11.43 -6.14 -10.45
C PRO A 37 -10.52 -5.04 -9.90
N ARG A 38 -9.93 -5.29 -8.72
CA ARG A 38 -9.09 -4.33 -7.99
C ARG A 38 -7.86 -5.01 -7.42
N ILE A 39 -6.74 -4.31 -7.48
CA ILE A 39 -5.52 -4.63 -6.76
C ILE A 39 -5.14 -3.39 -5.95
N ILE A 40 -5.00 -3.55 -4.63
CA ILE A 40 -4.67 -2.47 -3.73
C ILE A 40 -3.38 -2.83 -3.00
N PHE A 41 -2.32 -2.07 -3.27
CA PHE A 41 -1.06 -2.18 -2.53
C PHE A 41 -1.07 -1.20 -1.37
N THR A 42 -0.81 -1.69 -0.16
CA THR A 42 -0.65 -0.84 1.02
C THR A 42 0.77 -0.28 1.08
N SER A 43 0.88 1.03 0.86
CA SER A 43 2.12 1.79 0.83
C SER A 43 2.48 2.37 2.21
N SER A 44 3.33 3.36 2.20
CA SER A 44 3.75 4.15 3.37
C SER A 44 4.43 5.43 2.88
N GLY A 45 4.41 6.50 3.66
CA GLY A 45 5.13 7.75 3.36
C GLY A 45 6.63 7.56 3.13
N VAL A 46 7.23 6.48 3.66
CA VAL A 46 8.63 6.13 3.38
C VAL A 46 8.85 5.55 1.98
N ALA A 47 7.81 5.36 1.18
CA ALA A 47 7.91 5.02 -0.24
C ALA A 47 8.17 6.25 -1.14
N ASN A 48 8.06 7.46 -0.58
CA ASN A 48 8.30 8.70 -1.31
C ASN A 48 9.61 9.38 -0.89
N THR A 49 10.06 9.13 0.35
CA THR A 49 11.29 9.74 0.89
C THR A 49 12.00 8.73 1.79
N GLY A 50 13.23 8.38 1.43
CA GLY A 50 14.09 7.53 2.26
C GLY A 50 14.42 8.24 3.57
N ARG A 51 14.28 7.53 4.69
CA ARG A 51 14.59 8.06 6.02
C ARG A 51 15.63 7.19 6.71
N ALA A 52 16.51 7.82 7.47
CA ALA A 52 17.48 7.10 8.29
C ALA A 52 16.78 6.07 9.19
N PHE A 53 17.43 4.93 9.40
CA PHE A 53 16.98 3.81 10.23
C PHE A 53 15.76 3.02 9.74
N TRP A 54 15.17 3.35 8.59
CA TRP A 54 14.07 2.58 8.00
C TRP A 54 14.51 1.44 7.07
N GLY A 55 15.78 1.39 6.71
CA GLY A 55 16.47 0.28 6.04
C GLY A 55 15.65 -0.44 4.95
N ALA A 56 15.60 -1.76 5.05
CA ALA A 56 14.88 -2.62 4.10
C ALA A 56 13.39 -2.28 3.98
N TYR A 57 12.74 -1.81 5.05
CA TYR A 57 11.33 -1.43 5.00
C TYR A 57 11.09 -0.29 3.99
N SER A 58 11.88 0.80 4.08
CA SER A 58 11.76 1.92 3.13
C SER A 58 12.03 1.44 1.71
N VAL A 59 13.11 0.69 1.48
CA VAL A 59 13.45 0.14 0.15
C VAL A 59 12.32 -0.73 -0.39
N SER A 60 11.74 -1.60 0.46
CA SER A 60 10.62 -2.45 0.05
C SER A 60 9.38 -1.64 -0.36
N LYS A 61 9.07 -0.55 0.33
CA LYS A 61 7.92 0.32 0.02
C LYS A 61 8.15 1.18 -1.22
N PHE A 62 9.38 1.64 -1.48
CA PHE A 62 9.74 2.24 -2.78
C PHE A 62 9.55 1.23 -3.92
N GLY A 63 10.05 0.00 -3.75
CA GLY A 63 9.88 -1.08 -4.72
C GLY A 63 8.41 -1.42 -4.96
N LEU A 64 7.61 -1.47 -3.89
CA LEU A 64 6.18 -1.75 -3.98
C LEU A 64 5.41 -0.65 -4.73
N LYS A 65 5.78 0.62 -4.53
CA LYS A 65 5.23 1.76 -5.28
C LYS A 65 5.55 1.62 -6.77
N GLY A 66 6.82 1.37 -7.12
CA GLY A 66 7.22 1.14 -8.50
C GLY A 66 6.50 -0.05 -9.13
N LEU A 67 6.32 -1.15 -8.37
CA LEU A 67 5.55 -2.31 -8.82
C LEU A 67 4.09 -1.95 -9.13
N ALA A 68 3.44 -1.15 -8.29
CA ALA A 68 2.08 -0.68 -8.51
C ALA A 68 1.97 0.18 -9.77
N GLU A 69 2.93 1.07 -10.02
CA GLU A 69 3.00 1.91 -11.22
C GLU A 69 3.19 1.08 -12.49
N ILE A 70 4.07 0.07 -12.46
CA ILE A 70 4.27 -0.87 -13.57
C ILE A 70 2.99 -1.62 -13.88
N PHE A 71 2.33 -2.23 -12.88
CA PHE A 71 1.07 -2.94 -13.09
C PHE A 71 -0.04 -2.02 -13.60
N THR A 72 -0.11 -0.78 -13.10
CA THR A 72 -1.07 0.20 -13.62
C THR A 72 -0.87 0.42 -15.12
N ASN A 73 0.36 0.68 -15.54
CA ASN A 73 0.69 0.96 -16.94
C ASN A 73 0.45 -0.27 -17.85
N GLU A 74 0.89 -1.46 -17.42
CA GLU A 74 0.71 -2.70 -18.21
C GLU A 74 -0.76 -3.10 -18.35
N LEU A 75 -1.60 -2.83 -17.33
CA LEU A 75 -2.99 -3.27 -17.31
C LEU A 75 -3.96 -2.22 -17.87
N GLU A 76 -3.55 -0.97 -18.02
CA GLU A 76 -4.41 0.14 -18.45
C GLU A 76 -5.13 -0.14 -19.79
N THR A 77 -4.44 -0.77 -20.74
CA THR A 77 -4.98 -1.05 -22.08
C THR A 77 -5.34 -2.51 -22.31
N THR A 78 -4.94 -3.40 -21.40
CA THR A 78 -5.05 -4.87 -21.58
C THR A 78 -6.04 -5.54 -20.64
N SER A 79 -6.52 -4.81 -19.63
CA SER A 79 -7.36 -5.39 -18.57
C SER A 79 -8.31 -4.34 -17.98
N SER A 80 -9.39 -4.82 -17.37
CA SER A 80 -10.31 -3.99 -16.57
C SER A 80 -9.84 -3.81 -15.11
N ILE A 81 -8.72 -4.43 -14.72
CA ILE A 81 -8.20 -4.34 -13.36
C ILE A 81 -7.71 -2.90 -13.10
N LYS A 82 -8.24 -2.30 -12.04
CA LYS A 82 -7.67 -1.05 -11.49
C LYS A 82 -6.66 -1.37 -10.39
N VAL A 83 -5.50 -0.75 -10.48
CA VAL A 83 -4.42 -0.90 -9.51
C VAL A 83 -4.29 0.38 -8.70
N PHE A 84 -4.33 0.24 -7.38
CA PHE A 84 -4.19 1.36 -6.45
C PHE A 84 -3.02 1.13 -5.50
N ASN A 85 -2.40 2.22 -5.09
CA ASN A 85 -1.37 2.27 -4.08
C ASN A 85 -1.82 3.22 -2.98
N PHE A 86 -2.08 2.69 -1.78
CA PHE A 86 -2.66 3.45 -0.68
C PHE A 86 -1.68 3.56 0.49
N ASP A 87 -1.33 4.80 0.86
CA ASP A 87 -0.61 5.11 2.08
C ASP A 87 -1.60 5.41 3.21
N PRO A 88 -1.78 4.48 4.16
CA PRO A 88 -2.68 4.70 5.29
C PRO A 88 -2.11 5.69 6.33
N GLY A 89 -0.86 6.12 6.18
CA GLY A 89 -0.15 6.91 7.19
C GLY A 89 0.09 6.15 8.50
N ALA A 90 0.46 6.88 9.54
CA ALA A 90 0.70 6.29 10.85
C ALA A 90 -0.61 5.77 11.44
N THR A 91 -0.64 4.47 11.76
CA THR A 91 -1.83 3.76 12.25
C THR A 91 -1.46 2.94 13.48
N GLN A 92 -2.35 2.88 14.46
CA GLN A 92 -2.20 2.16 15.71
C GLN A 92 -2.17 0.64 15.46
N THR A 93 -0.98 0.07 15.35
CA THR A 93 -0.75 -1.35 15.10
C THR A 93 0.40 -1.86 15.95
N LYS A 94 0.46 -3.18 16.16
CA LYS A 94 1.61 -3.83 16.84
C LYS A 94 2.93 -3.52 16.12
N MET A 95 2.93 -3.53 14.80
CA MET A 95 4.10 -3.19 13.98
C MET A 95 4.57 -1.75 14.25
N ARG A 96 3.62 -0.79 14.32
CA ARG A 96 3.95 0.61 14.61
C ARG A 96 4.53 0.79 16.00
N ALA A 97 3.93 0.16 17.01
CA ALA A 97 4.43 0.19 18.40
C ALA A 97 5.85 -0.38 18.52
N SER A 98 6.15 -1.46 17.79
CA SER A 98 7.51 -2.01 17.75
C SER A 98 8.52 -1.09 17.05
N ALA A 99 8.11 -0.43 15.98
CA ALA A 99 8.97 0.47 15.21
C ALA A 99 9.19 1.83 15.91
N ARG A 100 8.26 2.25 16.75
CA ARG A 100 8.28 3.54 17.46
C ARG A 100 7.76 3.41 18.90
N PRO A 101 8.52 2.75 19.79
CA PRO A 101 8.05 2.46 21.15
C PRO A 101 7.81 3.70 22.03
N ALA A 102 8.39 4.85 21.67
CA ALA A 102 8.20 6.11 22.39
C ALA A 102 7.02 6.95 21.89
N GLU A 103 6.31 6.49 20.84
CA GLU A 103 5.16 7.21 20.28
C GLU A 103 3.89 6.87 21.08
N ASP A 104 3.11 7.90 21.42
CA ASP A 104 1.82 7.68 22.10
C ASP A 104 0.82 7.03 21.15
N PRO A 105 0.38 5.78 21.40
CA PRO A 105 -0.58 5.10 20.52
C PRO A 105 -1.93 5.84 20.41
N SER A 106 -2.33 6.61 21.43
CA SER A 106 -3.62 7.33 21.42
C SER A 106 -3.65 8.50 20.44
N SER A 107 -2.47 8.97 20.00
CA SER A 107 -2.33 10.00 18.96
C SER A 107 -2.50 9.48 17.54
N LEU A 108 -2.59 8.16 17.37
CA LEU A 108 -2.64 7.49 16.08
C LEU A 108 -4.06 7.07 15.74
N LYS A 109 -4.43 7.18 14.46
CA LYS A 109 -5.68 6.59 13.97
C LYS A 109 -5.68 5.07 14.14
N THR A 110 -6.85 4.54 14.42
CA THR A 110 -7.06 3.10 14.53
C THR A 110 -7.18 2.44 13.15
N PRO A 111 -6.94 1.11 13.02
CA PRO A 111 -7.22 0.40 11.77
C PRO A 111 -8.68 0.51 11.32
N HIS A 112 -9.62 0.67 12.25
CA HIS A 112 -11.04 0.81 11.95
C HIS A 112 -11.34 2.08 11.14
N GLU A 113 -10.65 3.16 11.40
CA GLU A 113 -10.81 4.42 10.66
C GLU A 113 -10.37 4.32 9.19
N LEU A 114 -9.59 3.29 8.83
CA LEU A 114 -9.18 3.05 7.44
C LEU A 114 -10.25 2.32 6.61
N VAL A 115 -11.24 1.70 7.26
CA VAL A 115 -12.22 0.82 6.58
C VAL A 115 -12.91 1.53 5.43
N ASN A 116 -13.40 2.74 5.66
CA ASN A 116 -14.11 3.50 4.62
C ASN A 116 -13.21 3.84 3.43
N CYS A 117 -11.91 4.10 3.66
CA CYS A 117 -10.95 4.31 2.59
C CYS A 117 -10.76 3.04 1.75
N TYR A 118 -10.64 1.87 2.40
CA TYR A 118 -10.54 0.62 1.67
C TYR A 118 -11.83 0.27 0.92
N LEU A 119 -13.00 0.51 1.50
CA LEU A 119 -14.29 0.30 0.82
C LEU A 119 -14.45 1.20 -0.40
N TRP A 120 -13.93 2.42 -0.35
CA TRP A 120 -13.99 3.33 -1.50
C TRP A 120 -13.30 2.75 -2.74
N PHE A 121 -12.19 2.01 -2.58
CA PHE A 121 -11.53 1.36 -3.73
C PHE A 121 -12.41 0.33 -4.44
N PHE A 122 -13.47 -0.16 -3.78
CA PHE A 122 -14.46 -1.06 -4.36
C PHE A 122 -15.76 -0.34 -4.74
N SER A 123 -15.78 0.99 -4.75
CA SER A 123 -16.91 1.79 -5.21
C SER A 123 -16.86 2.02 -6.72
N ARG A 124 -18.00 2.44 -7.28
CA ARG A 124 -18.06 2.88 -8.69
C ARG A 124 -17.21 4.13 -8.94
N GLU A 125 -17.16 5.03 -7.97
CA GLU A 125 -16.38 6.27 -8.07
C GLU A 125 -14.88 6.00 -8.31
N SER A 126 -14.34 4.95 -7.72
CA SER A 126 -12.96 4.56 -7.93
C SER A 126 -12.67 4.09 -9.37
N CYS A 127 -13.70 3.68 -10.14
CA CYS A 127 -13.54 3.26 -11.53
C CYS A 127 -13.03 4.38 -12.42
N ASP A 128 -13.50 5.60 -12.17
CA ASP A 128 -13.22 6.78 -12.98
C ASP A 128 -11.96 7.53 -12.51
N SER A 129 -11.31 7.03 -11.46
CA SER A 129 -10.10 7.64 -10.94
C SER A 129 -8.96 7.52 -11.94
N LYS A 130 -8.34 8.66 -12.26
CA LYS A 130 -7.11 8.77 -13.06
C LYS A 130 -5.85 8.70 -12.19
N VAL A 131 -6.03 8.77 -10.86
CA VAL A 131 -4.95 8.71 -9.88
C VAL A 131 -4.92 7.30 -9.31
N ASN A 132 -3.72 6.74 -9.17
CA ASN A 132 -3.49 5.42 -8.61
C ASN A 132 -2.81 5.42 -7.24
N TYR A 133 -2.30 6.57 -6.77
CA TYR A 133 -1.69 6.74 -5.45
C TYR A 133 -2.58 7.63 -4.59
N PHE A 134 -2.89 7.16 -3.38
CA PHE A 134 -3.72 7.87 -2.41
C PHE A 134 -3.07 7.87 -1.06
N GLU A 135 -3.11 9.02 -0.40
CA GLU A 135 -2.81 9.16 1.02
C GLU A 135 -4.11 9.20 1.83
N TYR A 136 -4.03 8.73 3.07
CA TYR A 136 -5.21 8.67 3.95
C TYR A 136 -5.93 10.01 4.07
N ASP A 137 -5.18 11.10 4.33
CA ASP A 137 -5.79 12.41 4.62
C ASP A 137 -6.59 12.97 3.44
N ASP A 138 -6.19 12.67 2.22
CA ASP A 138 -6.90 13.11 1.02
C ASP A 138 -8.10 12.20 0.71
N LEU A 139 -7.91 10.89 0.85
CA LEU A 139 -8.97 9.94 0.59
C LEU A 139 -10.08 10.01 1.66
N ALA A 140 -9.71 10.20 2.93
CA ALA A 140 -10.68 10.33 4.03
C ALA A 140 -11.61 11.54 3.84
N LYS A 141 -11.08 12.70 3.40
CA LYS A 141 -11.89 13.88 3.07
C LYS A 141 -12.91 13.57 1.96
N LYS A 142 -12.46 12.84 0.93
CA LYS A 142 -13.30 12.45 -0.20
C LYS A 142 -14.44 11.52 0.24
N VAL A 143 -14.14 10.52 1.05
CA VAL A 143 -15.11 9.53 1.55
C VAL A 143 -16.12 10.12 2.52
N THR A 144 -15.76 11.15 3.31
CA THR A 144 -16.68 11.81 4.26
C THR A 144 -17.59 12.83 3.60
N SER A 145 -17.31 13.24 2.36
CA SER A 145 -18.09 14.23 1.61
C SER A 145 -19.19 13.61 0.74
N THR A 146 -19.26 12.27 0.73
CA THR A 146 -20.25 11.48 -0.02
C THR A 146 -21.25 10.88 0.94
#